data_c581f4948d24030c089e9d6fa408f07d
#
_entry.id   c581f4948d24030c089e9d6fa408f07d
#
_cell.length_a   1.000
_cell.length_b   1.000
_cell.length_c   1.000
_cell.angle_alpha   90.00
_cell.angle_beta   90.00
_cell.angle_gamma   90.00
#
_symmetry.space_group_name_H-M   'P 1'
#
loop_
_entity.id
_entity.type
_entity.pdbx_description
1 polymer ?
#
loop_
_entity_poly.entity_id
_entity_poly.type
_entity_poly.pdbx_seq_one_letter_code
_entity_poly.pdbx_strand_id
1 'polypeptide(L)'
;MGSEMCIRDRDSLRSLGATKDGIPLWWKITNRNKKCITLNLSASEGQELLKQLIADADVMTENFRPGTLEKWGLGWETLHTINPRLVVVRVSGFGQTGPYKDKPGFGTLAEAMSGFAHITGQPDGPPTLPGYGLADSMAGQFGTWAVMFALYERDHKSGKGQMLDLSVLEPLFTTTGDQALAYDQLGAIQHRTGNRVPSIGAPRNTYQTKDGHWLALSANAPALAKRVFVAIGRPELNDDPRFADNRARIEHIDEVDAIVGGWIGAHTAEEALKRFDEFECACAPVYDITGILSDPHFQARETVTTVSDPELGPIKMQNVVPKFSRTPGAIRWSAPTHMGHHNEEIYGQQLGLSPQKLAELKEKGVI
;
A
#
# COMPACT_ATOMS: atom_id res chain seq x y z
N MET A 1 -17.68 -7.15 2.91
CA MET A 1 -18.03 -6.88 4.32
C MET A 1 -16.74 -6.72 5.11
N GLY A 2 -16.65 -5.74 5.98
CA GLY A 2 -15.60 -5.65 6.99
C GLY A 2 -16.27 -5.88 8.34
N SER A 3 -15.77 -6.83 9.14
CA SER A 3 -16.27 -7.06 10.49
C SER A 3 -15.27 -6.53 11.51
N GLU A 4 -15.75 -5.81 12.53
CA GLU A 4 -14.96 -5.49 13.71
C GLU A 4 -15.11 -6.63 14.70
N MET A 5 -14.09 -7.47 14.82
CA MET A 5 -14.18 -8.74 15.51
C MET A 5 -13.73 -8.73 16.96
N CYS A 6 -13.66 -7.57 17.63
CA CYS A 6 -13.37 -7.55 19.06
C CYS A 6 -14.21 -6.52 19.78
N ILE A 7 -15.14 -6.98 20.60
CA ILE A 7 -15.92 -6.11 21.50
C ILE A 7 -15.04 -5.52 22.61
N ARG A 8 -13.93 -6.16 22.98
CA ARG A 8 -12.99 -5.65 23.99
C ARG A 8 -11.94 -4.71 23.44
N ASP A 9 -11.40 -5.02 22.24
CA ASP A 9 -10.36 -4.23 21.61
C ASP A 9 -10.87 -3.83 20.23
N ARG A 10 -11.22 -2.56 20.08
CA ARG A 10 -11.60 -1.95 18.79
C ARG A 10 -10.50 -2.18 17.78
N ASP A 11 -10.83 -2.25 16.50
CA ASP A 11 -9.82 -2.13 15.44
C ASP A 11 -8.93 -0.91 15.71
N SER A 12 -7.63 -1.13 15.83
CA SER A 12 -6.64 -0.10 16.19
C SER A 12 -6.65 1.09 15.23
N LEU A 13 -7.06 0.89 13.98
CA LEU A 13 -7.23 1.98 13.00
C LEU A 13 -8.22 3.05 13.46
N ARG A 14 -9.13 2.74 14.38
CA ARG A 14 -10.04 3.73 14.98
C ARG A 14 -9.36 4.71 15.91
N SER A 15 -8.13 4.46 16.30
CA SER A 15 -7.35 5.34 17.19
C SER A 15 -6.04 5.81 16.55
N LEU A 16 -5.77 5.43 15.31
CA LEU A 16 -4.54 5.81 14.62
C LEU A 16 -4.75 6.99 13.65
N GLY A 17 -3.70 7.78 13.50
CA GLY A 17 -3.66 8.91 12.58
C GLY A 17 -4.37 10.16 13.11
N ALA A 18 -4.62 11.10 12.19
CA ALA A 18 -5.29 12.36 12.50
C ALA A 18 -6.80 12.16 12.75
N THR A 19 -7.34 12.97 13.68
CA THR A 19 -8.78 13.00 14.00
C THR A 19 -9.34 14.40 13.79
N LYS A 20 -10.61 14.48 13.40
CA LYS A 20 -11.40 15.71 13.41
C LYS A 20 -12.64 15.47 14.27
N ASP A 21 -12.83 16.27 15.33
CA ASP A 21 -13.94 16.14 16.26
C ASP A 21 -14.08 14.72 16.87
N GLY A 22 -12.94 14.06 17.12
CA GLY A 22 -12.88 12.69 17.61
C GLY A 22 -13.09 11.61 16.54
N ILE A 23 -13.33 11.99 15.28
CA ILE A 23 -13.55 11.07 14.15
C ILE A 23 -12.20 10.73 13.50
N PRO A 24 -11.78 9.45 13.46
CA PRO A 24 -10.51 9.05 12.88
C PRO A 24 -10.55 9.10 11.35
N LEU A 25 -9.73 9.96 10.75
CA LEU A 25 -9.75 10.18 9.29
C LEU A 25 -9.22 8.97 8.53
N TRP A 26 -8.21 8.28 9.05
CA TRP A 26 -7.68 7.08 8.39
C TRP A 26 -8.69 5.95 8.34
N TRP A 27 -9.51 5.79 9.38
CA TRP A 27 -10.63 4.85 9.39
C TRP A 27 -11.60 5.09 8.21
N LYS A 28 -11.93 6.35 7.94
CA LYS A 28 -12.86 6.74 6.86
C LYS A 28 -12.40 6.25 5.49
N ILE A 29 -11.10 6.29 5.22
CA ILE A 29 -10.55 5.89 3.93
C ILE A 29 -10.30 4.39 3.83
N THR A 30 -9.75 3.75 4.86
CA THR A 30 -9.39 2.33 4.80
C THR A 30 -10.60 1.40 4.82
N ASN A 31 -11.72 1.86 5.40
CA ASN A 31 -12.94 1.08 5.53
C ASN A 31 -14.10 1.60 4.67
N ARG A 32 -13.83 2.46 3.68
CA ARG A 32 -14.84 2.86 2.70
C ARG A 32 -15.45 1.66 1.98
N ASN A 33 -16.73 1.73 1.64
CA ASN A 33 -17.53 0.64 1.04
C ASN A 33 -17.67 -0.63 1.89
N LYS A 34 -17.19 -0.65 3.15
CA LYS A 34 -17.35 -1.82 4.02
C LYS A 34 -18.59 -1.66 4.90
N LYS A 35 -19.30 -2.75 5.11
CA LYS A 35 -20.34 -2.85 6.13
C LYS A 35 -19.69 -3.30 7.43
N CYS A 36 -19.81 -2.50 8.49
CA CYS A 36 -19.17 -2.71 9.76
C CYS A 36 -20.12 -3.37 10.75
N ILE A 37 -19.76 -4.54 11.23
CA ILE A 37 -20.48 -5.31 12.25
C ILE A 37 -19.56 -5.58 13.44
N THR A 38 -20.14 -5.82 14.59
CA THR A 38 -19.44 -6.31 15.78
C THR A 38 -19.68 -7.80 15.97
N LEU A 39 -18.63 -8.55 16.35
CA LEU A 39 -18.74 -10.00 16.59
C LEU A 39 -17.63 -10.48 17.54
N ASN A 40 -18.03 -11.08 18.66
CA ASN A 40 -17.11 -11.63 19.64
C ASN A 40 -16.83 -13.13 19.33
N LEU A 41 -15.70 -13.41 18.69
CA LEU A 41 -15.29 -14.77 18.34
C LEU A 41 -14.76 -15.60 19.52
N SER A 42 -14.54 -15.01 20.69
CA SER A 42 -14.24 -15.76 21.89
C SER A 42 -15.48 -16.42 22.51
N ALA A 43 -16.68 -15.94 22.15
CA ALA A 43 -17.96 -16.52 22.55
C ALA A 43 -18.44 -17.57 21.54
N SER A 44 -18.95 -18.70 22.02
CA SER A 44 -19.47 -19.77 21.15
C SER A 44 -20.59 -19.31 20.22
N GLU A 45 -21.50 -18.45 20.71
CA GLU A 45 -22.57 -17.88 19.89
C GLU A 45 -22.00 -16.99 18.77
N GLY A 46 -20.89 -16.26 19.02
CA GLY A 46 -20.21 -15.49 17.99
C GLY A 46 -19.53 -16.36 16.94
N GLN A 47 -18.97 -17.50 17.35
CA GLN A 47 -18.39 -18.49 16.44
C GLN A 47 -19.45 -19.07 15.51
N GLU A 48 -20.64 -19.40 16.04
CA GLU A 48 -21.75 -19.92 15.24
C GLU A 48 -22.29 -18.87 14.25
N LEU A 49 -22.37 -17.59 14.65
CA LEU A 49 -22.72 -16.51 13.73
C LEU A 49 -21.69 -16.35 12.59
N LEU A 50 -20.41 -16.45 12.89
CA LEU A 50 -19.38 -16.43 11.84
C LEU A 50 -19.54 -17.60 10.88
N LYS A 51 -19.80 -18.82 11.37
CA LYS A 51 -20.02 -20.01 10.51
C LYS A 51 -21.21 -19.80 9.56
N GLN A 52 -22.28 -19.16 10.04
CA GLN A 52 -23.43 -18.82 9.18
C GLN A 52 -23.04 -17.80 8.08
N LEU A 53 -22.25 -16.77 8.42
CA LEU A 53 -21.75 -15.81 7.42
C LEU A 53 -20.82 -16.46 6.41
N ILE A 54 -20.00 -17.41 6.84
CA ILE A 54 -19.03 -18.12 6.00
C ILE A 54 -19.71 -19.05 4.99
N ALA A 55 -20.88 -19.59 5.31
CA ALA A 55 -21.59 -20.52 4.44
C ALA A 55 -21.80 -19.96 3.01
N ASP A 56 -22.04 -18.65 2.89
CA ASP A 56 -22.28 -17.96 1.61
C ASP A 56 -21.14 -16.99 1.22
N ALA A 57 -20.03 -16.97 1.96
CA ALA A 57 -18.93 -16.06 1.67
C ALA A 57 -18.04 -16.58 0.55
N ASP A 58 -17.61 -15.72 -0.36
CA ASP A 58 -16.58 -16.05 -1.35
C ASP A 58 -15.18 -16.02 -0.75
N VAL A 59 -14.92 -15.04 0.11
CA VAL A 59 -13.59 -14.78 0.67
C VAL A 59 -13.71 -14.40 2.14
N MET A 60 -12.83 -14.96 2.97
CA MET A 60 -12.55 -14.52 4.32
C MET A 60 -11.11 -14.03 4.41
N THR A 61 -10.90 -12.84 4.99
CA THR A 61 -9.57 -12.33 5.32
C THR A 61 -9.46 -12.18 6.83
N GLU A 62 -8.37 -12.70 7.40
CA GLU A 62 -8.07 -12.57 8.83
C GLU A 62 -6.60 -12.20 9.04
N ASN A 63 -6.29 -11.56 10.17
CA ASN A 63 -4.93 -11.19 10.56
C ASN A 63 -4.64 -11.48 12.04
N PHE A 64 -5.24 -12.51 12.58
CA PHE A 64 -4.92 -13.01 13.90
C PHE A 64 -3.54 -13.69 13.93
N ARG A 65 -2.97 -13.80 15.11
CA ARG A 65 -1.77 -14.63 15.29
C ARG A 65 -2.09 -16.08 14.89
N PRO A 66 -1.15 -16.79 14.22
CA PRO A 66 -1.35 -18.19 13.86
C PRO A 66 -1.83 -19.04 15.03
N GLY A 67 -2.76 -19.94 14.78
CA GLY A 67 -3.37 -20.78 15.80
C GLY A 67 -4.54 -20.15 16.58
N THR A 68 -4.83 -18.88 16.41
CA THR A 68 -5.94 -18.22 17.13
C THR A 68 -7.31 -18.71 16.64
N LEU A 69 -7.53 -18.78 15.35
CA LEU A 69 -8.76 -19.32 14.78
C LEU A 69 -8.95 -20.81 15.13
N GLU A 70 -7.88 -21.57 15.11
CA GLU A 70 -7.89 -22.98 15.50
C GLU A 70 -8.36 -23.19 16.95
N LYS A 71 -7.89 -22.34 17.87
CA LYS A 71 -8.33 -22.36 19.28
C LYS A 71 -9.83 -22.06 19.45
N TRP A 72 -10.41 -21.31 18.52
CA TRP A 72 -11.85 -21.00 18.50
C TRP A 72 -12.66 -22.00 17.67
N GLY A 73 -12.07 -23.09 17.18
CA GLY A 73 -12.75 -24.04 16.31
C GLY A 73 -13.14 -23.46 14.94
N LEU A 74 -12.42 -22.44 14.48
CA LEU A 74 -12.62 -21.70 13.23
C LEU A 74 -11.41 -21.84 12.30
N GLY A 75 -10.58 -22.88 12.48
CA GLY A 75 -9.46 -23.18 11.62
C GLY A 75 -9.88 -23.54 10.19
N TRP A 76 -8.91 -23.53 9.26
CA TRP A 76 -9.14 -23.79 7.84
C TRP A 76 -10.01 -25.01 7.56
N GLU A 77 -9.70 -26.15 8.16
CA GLU A 77 -10.44 -27.42 7.92
C GLU A 77 -11.91 -27.30 8.27
N THR A 78 -12.24 -26.63 9.39
CA THR A 78 -13.61 -26.37 9.82
C THR A 78 -14.33 -25.47 8.83
N LEU A 79 -13.71 -24.34 8.46
CA LEU A 79 -14.30 -23.35 7.54
C LEU A 79 -14.50 -23.95 6.14
N HIS A 80 -13.52 -24.72 5.65
CA HIS A 80 -13.60 -25.39 4.36
C HIS A 80 -14.65 -26.52 4.32
N THR A 81 -14.90 -27.18 5.45
CA THR A 81 -16.00 -28.15 5.57
C THR A 81 -17.38 -27.48 5.45
N ILE A 82 -17.53 -26.29 6.04
CA ILE A 82 -18.77 -25.50 5.96
C ILE A 82 -18.99 -24.95 4.55
N ASN A 83 -17.94 -24.39 3.95
CA ASN A 83 -17.98 -23.86 2.60
C ASN A 83 -16.74 -24.29 1.81
N PRO A 84 -16.82 -25.37 1.03
CA PRO A 84 -15.71 -25.87 0.21
C PRO A 84 -15.25 -24.89 -0.89
N ARG A 85 -16.03 -23.83 -1.15
CA ARG A 85 -15.70 -22.79 -2.13
C ARG A 85 -15.01 -21.57 -1.50
N LEU A 86 -14.91 -21.51 -0.17
CA LEU A 86 -14.33 -20.37 0.53
C LEU A 86 -12.84 -20.21 0.23
N VAL A 87 -12.44 -19.02 -0.16
CA VAL A 87 -11.04 -18.59 -0.19
C VAL A 87 -10.70 -17.90 1.14
N VAL A 88 -9.70 -18.38 1.86
CA VAL A 88 -9.27 -17.77 3.14
C VAL A 88 -7.90 -17.13 2.97
N VAL A 89 -7.78 -15.83 3.25
CA VAL A 89 -6.49 -15.13 3.29
C VAL A 89 -6.08 -14.96 4.75
N ARG A 90 -4.97 -15.55 5.12
CA ARG A 90 -4.39 -15.46 6.47
C ARG A 90 -3.18 -14.55 6.43
N VAL A 91 -3.35 -13.31 6.90
CA VAL A 91 -2.30 -12.30 6.92
C VAL A 91 -1.61 -12.30 8.27
N SER A 92 -0.30 -12.46 8.31
CA SER A 92 0.46 -12.36 9.55
C SER A 92 1.83 -11.71 9.32
N GLY A 93 2.54 -11.35 10.37
CA GLY A 93 3.86 -10.71 10.23
C GLY A 93 4.86 -11.56 9.44
N PHE A 94 4.87 -12.88 9.70
CA PHE A 94 5.90 -13.81 9.20
C PHE A 94 5.34 -15.07 8.50
N GLY A 95 4.06 -15.12 8.21
CA GLY A 95 3.40 -16.30 7.62
C GLY A 95 2.89 -17.28 8.69
N GLN A 96 2.18 -18.32 8.22
CA GLN A 96 1.58 -19.36 9.07
C GLN A 96 2.59 -20.46 9.46
N THR A 97 3.77 -20.47 8.83
CA THR A 97 4.81 -21.48 9.01
C THR A 97 6.16 -20.83 9.34
N GLY A 98 7.19 -21.66 9.55
CA GLY A 98 8.54 -21.18 9.83
C GLY A 98 8.80 -20.79 11.29
N PRO A 99 10.08 -20.50 11.64
CA PRO A 99 10.50 -20.31 13.02
C PRO A 99 9.99 -19.02 13.67
N TYR A 100 9.47 -18.07 12.89
CA TYR A 100 8.97 -16.77 13.38
C TYR A 100 7.46 -16.64 13.39
N LYS A 101 6.72 -17.69 12.99
CA LYS A 101 5.26 -17.66 12.90
C LYS A 101 4.55 -17.14 14.16
N ASP A 102 5.09 -17.43 15.33
CA ASP A 102 4.51 -17.06 16.62
C ASP A 102 5.04 -15.70 17.15
N LYS A 103 6.02 -15.08 16.45
CA LYS A 103 6.54 -13.77 16.85
C LYS A 103 5.53 -12.65 16.56
N PRO A 104 5.50 -11.61 17.40
CA PRO A 104 4.80 -10.39 17.05
C PRO A 104 5.37 -9.81 15.76
N GLY A 105 4.50 -9.48 14.80
CA GLY A 105 4.90 -8.88 13.52
C GLY A 105 4.00 -7.70 13.18
N PHE A 106 4.63 -6.61 12.73
CA PHE A 106 3.99 -5.39 12.22
C PHE A 106 4.73 -4.91 10.98
N GLY A 107 4.11 -4.03 10.19
CA GLY A 107 4.71 -3.47 8.97
C GLY A 107 6.11 -2.94 9.16
N THR A 108 6.39 -2.20 10.23
CA THR A 108 7.72 -1.67 10.55
C THR A 108 8.81 -2.75 10.64
N LEU A 109 8.50 -3.92 11.22
CA LEU A 109 9.46 -5.04 11.30
C LEU A 109 9.69 -5.66 9.91
N ALA A 110 8.66 -5.77 9.12
CA ALA A 110 8.75 -6.22 7.73
C ALA A 110 9.60 -5.25 6.87
N GLU A 111 9.40 -3.96 7.02
CA GLU A 111 10.18 -2.91 6.36
C GLU A 111 11.68 -2.98 6.72
N ALA A 112 11.99 -3.30 7.96
CA ALA A 112 13.37 -3.49 8.43
C ALA A 112 13.98 -4.80 7.93
N MET A 113 13.26 -5.92 8.05
CA MET A 113 13.78 -7.27 7.78
C MET A 113 13.78 -7.63 6.29
N SER A 114 12.97 -6.99 5.45
CA SER A 114 12.97 -7.20 3.98
C SER A 114 14.21 -6.66 3.27
N GLY A 115 15.06 -5.93 3.97
CA GLY A 115 16.18 -5.19 3.35
C GLY A 115 15.80 -3.79 2.85
N PHE A 116 14.50 -3.45 2.79
CA PHE A 116 14.04 -2.14 2.31
C PHE A 116 14.71 -0.97 3.06
N ALA A 117 14.64 -0.99 4.39
CA ALA A 117 15.24 0.07 5.21
C ALA A 117 16.76 0.15 5.06
N HIS A 118 17.42 -1.02 4.83
CA HIS A 118 18.87 -1.07 4.65
C HIS A 118 19.33 -0.32 3.40
N ILE A 119 18.58 -0.43 2.29
CA ILE A 119 18.92 0.22 1.01
C ILE A 119 18.33 1.63 0.85
N THR A 120 17.49 2.08 1.80
CA THR A 120 16.78 3.37 1.73
C THR A 120 17.43 4.39 2.69
N GLY A 121 17.69 5.59 2.18
CA GLY A 121 18.27 6.70 2.93
C GLY A 121 19.59 7.21 2.35
N GLN A 122 20.16 8.23 2.99
CA GLN A 122 21.44 8.80 2.61
C GLN A 122 22.59 7.82 2.92
N PRO A 123 23.69 7.84 2.12
CA PRO A 123 24.81 6.93 2.32
C PRO A 123 25.43 6.98 3.73
N ASP A 124 25.54 8.18 4.26
CA ASP A 124 26.10 8.51 5.58
C ASP A 124 25.07 8.59 6.71
N GLY A 125 23.78 8.39 6.36
CA GLY A 125 22.66 8.42 7.30
C GLY A 125 22.26 7.03 7.85
N PRO A 126 21.32 6.99 8.79
CA PRO A 126 20.75 5.73 9.27
C PRO A 126 19.87 5.06 8.20
N PRO A 127 19.59 3.74 8.34
CA PRO A 127 18.51 3.09 7.60
C PRO A 127 17.21 3.86 7.74
N THR A 128 16.47 4.03 6.63
CA THR A 128 15.27 4.88 6.62
C THR A 128 14.02 4.03 6.38
N LEU A 129 13.05 4.15 7.29
CA LEU A 129 11.72 3.56 7.18
C LEU A 129 10.82 4.48 6.35
N PRO A 130 9.81 3.95 5.65
CA PRO A 130 8.85 4.79 4.92
C PRO A 130 7.97 5.59 5.88
N GLY A 131 7.48 6.74 5.43
CA GLY A 131 6.60 7.64 6.21
C GLY A 131 5.15 7.14 6.37
N TYR A 132 4.85 5.91 5.95
CA TYR A 132 3.52 5.27 6.04
C TYR A 132 3.70 3.74 6.05
N GLY A 133 2.63 2.99 6.34
CA GLY A 133 2.66 1.52 6.38
C GLY A 133 2.83 0.91 4.97
N LEU A 134 4.05 0.96 4.44
CA LEU A 134 4.37 0.46 3.11
C LEU A 134 4.19 -1.05 3.04
N ALA A 135 4.75 -1.80 4.00
CA ALA A 135 4.67 -3.26 4.01
C ALA A 135 3.22 -3.76 4.13
N ASP A 136 2.40 -3.12 4.99
CA ASP A 136 0.97 -3.44 5.11
C ASP A 136 0.22 -3.14 3.80
N SER A 137 0.53 -2.01 3.15
CA SER A 137 -0.07 -1.64 1.87
C SER A 137 0.30 -2.61 0.76
N MET A 138 1.56 -3.06 0.71
CA MET A 138 2.02 -4.09 -0.24
C MET A 138 1.34 -5.43 0.03
N ALA A 139 1.27 -5.87 1.28
CA ALA A 139 0.55 -7.09 1.64
C ALA A 139 -0.94 -7.03 1.22
N GLY A 140 -1.61 -5.89 1.41
CA GLY A 140 -2.98 -5.68 0.96
C GLY A 140 -3.14 -5.83 -0.56
N GLN A 141 -2.21 -5.28 -1.35
CA GLN A 141 -2.23 -5.39 -2.81
C GLN A 141 -1.96 -6.82 -3.27
N PHE A 142 -0.90 -7.46 -2.76
CA PHE A 142 -0.58 -8.86 -3.07
C PHE A 142 -1.72 -9.80 -2.66
N GLY A 143 -2.32 -9.58 -1.48
CA GLY A 143 -3.50 -10.32 -1.02
C GLY A 143 -4.68 -10.19 -1.99
N THR A 144 -4.93 -8.99 -2.50
CA THR A 144 -5.99 -8.76 -3.49
C THR A 144 -5.74 -9.54 -4.79
N TRP A 145 -4.51 -9.56 -5.31
CA TRP A 145 -4.18 -10.35 -6.50
C TRP A 145 -4.31 -11.84 -6.25
N ALA A 146 -3.79 -12.32 -5.13
CA ALA A 146 -3.88 -13.72 -4.76
C ALA A 146 -5.35 -14.18 -4.64
N VAL A 147 -6.22 -13.36 -4.03
CA VAL A 147 -7.66 -13.60 -3.97
C VAL A 147 -8.25 -13.70 -5.37
N MET A 148 -7.96 -12.77 -6.28
CA MET A 148 -8.51 -12.81 -7.63
C MET A 148 -8.06 -14.06 -8.40
N PHE A 149 -6.79 -14.47 -8.26
CA PHE A 149 -6.30 -15.71 -8.87
C PHE A 149 -6.96 -16.96 -8.26
N ALA A 150 -7.15 -16.98 -6.94
CA ALA A 150 -7.82 -18.08 -6.27
C ALA A 150 -9.31 -18.20 -6.66
N LEU A 151 -10.00 -17.06 -6.78
CA LEU A 151 -11.38 -17.02 -7.27
C LEU A 151 -11.49 -17.48 -8.73
N TYR A 152 -10.56 -17.01 -9.59
CA TYR A 152 -10.52 -17.44 -10.99
C TYR A 152 -10.26 -18.95 -11.12
N GLU A 153 -9.31 -19.48 -10.36
CA GLU A 153 -9.03 -20.93 -10.33
C GLU A 153 -10.24 -21.71 -9.85
N ARG A 154 -10.84 -21.28 -8.73
CA ARG A 154 -12.05 -21.86 -8.19
C ARG A 154 -13.20 -21.91 -9.20
N ASP A 155 -13.49 -20.77 -9.82
CA ASP A 155 -14.70 -20.63 -10.64
C ASP A 155 -14.56 -21.23 -12.04
N HIS A 156 -13.32 -21.41 -12.55
CA HIS A 156 -13.06 -21.88 -13.90
C HIS A 156 -12.39 -23.26 -13.97
N LYS A 157 -11.91 -23.82 -12.84
CA LYS A 157 -11.18 -25.09 -12.83
C LYS A 157 -11.68 -26.07 -11.75
N SER A 158 -11.23 -25.86 -10.50
CA SER A 158 -11.42 -26.87 -9.43
C SER A 158 -12.81 -26.87 -8.78
N GLY A 159 -13.52 -25.77 -8.83
CA GLY A 159 -14.74 -25.57 -8.05
C GLY A 159 -14.50 -25.38 -6.55
N LYS A 160 -13.25 -25.42 -6.08
CA LYS A 160 -12.87 -25.41 -4.66
C LYS A 160 -12.12 -24.14 -4.28
N GLY A 161 -12.39 -23.62 -3.08
CA GLY A 161 -11.61 -22.58 -2.46
C GLY A 161 -10.26 -23.09 -1.93
N GLN A 162 -9.42 -22.18 -1.47
CA GLN A 162 -8.11 -22.51 -0.92
C GLN A 162 -7.69 -21.50 0.16
N MET A 163 -6.75 -21.89 0.99
CA MET A 163 -6.12 -21.01 1.95
C MET A 163 -4.89 -20.33 1.33
N LEU A 164 -4.78 -19.03 1.54
CA LEU A 164 -3.66 -18.19 1.12
C LEU A 164 -2.90 -17.76 2.37
N ASP A 165 -1.67 -18.22 2.52
CA ASP A 165 -0.75 -17.78 3.57
C ASP A 165 0.00 -16.54 3.07
N LEU A 166 -0.21 -15.40 3.71
CA LEU A 166 0.36 -14.11 3.31
C LEU A 166 1.10 -13.47 4.48
N SER A 167 2.42 -13.45 4.40
CA SER A 167 3.20 -12.65 5.34
C SER A 167 3.23 -11.17 4.91
N VAL A 168 3.39 -10.27 5.87
CA VAL A 168 3.61 -8.84 5.56
C VAL A 168 5.04 -8.60 5.05
N LEU A 169 5.97 -9.50 5.37
CA LEU A 169 7.39 -9.41 5.02
C LEU A 169 7.66 -9.69 3.54
N GLU A 170 7.12 -10.78 3.01
CA GLU A 170 7.50 -11.32 1.70
C GLU A 170 7.10 -10.43 0.52
N PRO A 171 5.90 -9.82 0.48
CA PRO A 171 5.52 -8.88 -0.57
C PRO A 171 6.51 -7.73 -0.72
N LEU A 172 6.96 -7.15 0.39
CA LEU A 172 7.92 -6.05 0.33
C LEU A 172 9.29 -6.54 -0.14
N PHE A 173 9.77 -7.69 0.35
CA PHE A 173 11.03 -8.27 -0.12
C PHE A 173 11.04 -8.51 -1.63
N THR A 174 9.95 -9.03 -2.20
CA THR A 174 9.87 -9.30 -3.66
C THR A 174 9.99 -8.04 -4.51
N THR A 175 9.77 -6.85 -3.94
CA THR A 175 9.87 -5.57 -4.66
C THR A 175 11.22 -4.87 -4.48
N THR A 176 12.16 -5.45 -3.72
CA THR A 176 13.48 -4.83 -3.48
C THR A 176 14.50 -5.07 -4.60
N GLY A 177 14.06 -5.55 -5.76
CA GLY A 177 14.91 -5.74 -6.95
C GLY A 177 15.70 -7.05 -6.92
N ASP A 178 16.92 -7.01 -7.43
CA ASP A 178 17.78 -8.16 -7.68
C ASP A 178 18.73 -8.50 -6.52
N GLN A 179 18.55 -7.94 -5.32
CA GLN A 179 19.47 -8.06 -4.20
C GLN A 179 19.90 -9.51 -3.90
N ALA A 180 18.93 -10.43 -3.86
CA ALA A 180 19.21 -11.83 -3.55
C ALA A 180 20.09 -12.47 -4.64
N LEU A 181 19.78 -12.22 -5.92
CA LEU A 181 20.54 -12.75 -7.05
C LEU A 181 21.91 -12.11 -7.15
N ALA A 182 22.02 -10.81 -6.95
CA ALA A 182 23.30 -10.09 -6.96
C ALA A 182 24.24 -10.57 -5.85
N TYR A 183 23.70 -10.84 -4.67
CA TYR A 183 24.48 -11.41 -3.59
C TYR A 183 24.93 -12.85 -3.89
N ASP A 184 24.02 -13.70 -4.36
CA ASP A 184 24.32 -15.09 -4.69
C ASP A 184 25.41 -15.22 -5.78
N GLN A 185 25.32 -14.44 -6.85
CA GLN A 185 26.21 -14.57 -8.01
C GLN A 185 27.48 -13.72 -7.91
N LEU A 186 27.47 -12.62 -7.19
CA LEU A 186 28.54 -11.64 -7.17
C LEU A 186 29.08 -11.34 -5.77
N GLY A 187 28.43 -11.81 -4.71
CA GLY A 187 28.71 -11.40 -3.34
C GLY A 187 28.39 -9.92 -3.07
N ALA A 188 27.62 -9.28 -3.95
CA ALA A 188 27.35 -7.87 -3.88
C ALA A 188 26.29 -7.56 -2.82
N ILE A 189 26.58 -6.63 -1.90
CA ILE A 189 25.64 -6.11 -0.91
C ILE A 189 25.25 -4.70 -1.36
N GLN A 190 23.96 -4.50 -1.61
CA GLN A 190 23.45 -3.19 -1.97
C GLN A 190 23.46 -2.26 -0.73
N HIS A 191 23.91 -1.04 -0.90
CA HIS A 191 23.96 -0.02 0.14
C HIS A 191 23.03 1.15 -0.17
N ARG A 192 22.84 2.04 0.81
CA ARG A 192 22.12 3.29 0.64
C ARG A 192 22.86 4.22 -0.30
N THR A 193 22.13 4.78 -1.25
CA THR A 193 22.70 5.70 -2.28
C THR A 193 21.91 7.03 -2.36
N GLY A 194 21.10 7.33 -1.35
CA GLY A 194 20.20 8.47 -1.38
C GLY A 194 19.14 8.30 -2.46
N ASN A 195 18.98 9.33 -3.28
CA ASN A 195 18.01 9.32 -4.40
C ASN A 195 18.59 8.73 -5.69
N ARG A 196 19.86 8.36 -5.68
CA ARG A 196 20.53 7.71 -6.81
C ARG A 196 20.18 6.24 -6.89
N VAL A 197 20.20 5.67 -8.07
CA VAL A 197 20.18 4.22 -8.29
C VAL A 197 21.23 3.88 -9.34
N PRO A 198 22.50 3.67 -8.92
CA PRO A 198 23.60 3.45 -9.84
C PRO A 198 23.42 2.26 -10.78
N SER A 199 22.68 1.23 -10.36
CA SER A 199 22.35 0.08 -11.22
C SER A 199 21.41 0.45 -12.39
N ILE A 200 20.72 1.59 -12.32
CA ILE A 200 19.77 2.03 -13.37
C ILE A 200 20.43 3.10 -14.27
N GLY A 201 21.05 4.14 -13.70
CA GLY A 201 21.73 5.15 -14.50
C GLY A 201 21.82 6.55 -13.88
N ALA A 202 22.45 7.46 -14.65
CA ALA A 202 22.66 8.86 -14.32
C ALA A 202 22.43 9.75 -15.54
N PRO A 203 21.93 11.03 -15.36
CA PRO A 203 21.47 11.62 -14.09
C PRO A 203 20.12 11.04 -13.62
N ARG A 204 20.05 10.72 -12.34
CA ARG A 204 18.83 10.33 -11.62
C ARG A 204 18.97 10.75 -10.15
N ASN A 205 18.31 11.85 -9.78
CA ASN A 205 18.38 12.41 -8.42
C ASN A 205 17.21 13.38 -8.17
N THR A 206 17.17 13.95 -6.96
CA THR A 206 16.38 15.14 -6.66
C THR A 206 17.30 16.33 -6.45
N TYR A 207 16.88 17.49 -6.93
CA TYR A 207 17.67 18.72 -6.87
C TYR A 207 16.80 19.86 -6.35
N GLN A 208 17.40 20.73 -5.52
CA GLN A 208 16.71 21.88 -4.97
C GLN A 208 16.84 23.07 -5.94
N THR A 209 15.74 23.76 -6.18
CA THR A 209 15.67 24.97 -7.00
C THR A 209 16.01 26.21 -6.21
N LYS A 210 16.25 27.34 -6.90
CA LYS A 210 16.56 28.66 -6.31
C LYS A 210 15.48 29.14 -5.32
N ASP A 211 14.22 28.79 -5.57
CA ASP A 211 13.07 29.16 -4.75
C ASP A 211 12.71 28.12 -3.69
N GLY A 212 13.59 27.12 -3.45
CA GLY A 212 13.51 26.16 -2.36
C GLY A 212 12.65 24.93 -2.63
N HIS A 213 12.06 24.78 -3.82
CA HIS A 213 11.35 23.58 -4.22
C HIS A 213 12.31 22.44 -4.59
N TRP A 214 11.80 21.22 -4.64
CA TRP A 214 12.55 20.05 -5.07
C TRP A 214 12.00 19.50 -6.39
N LEU A 215 12.90 19.21 -7.32
CA LEU A 215 12.59 18.56 -8.59
C LEU A 215 13.25 17.18 -8.63
N ALA A 216 12.51 16.17 -9.08
CA ALA A 216 13.03 14.84 -9.39
C ALA A 216 13.30 14.74 -10.88
N LEU A 217 14.51 14.33 -11.27
CA LEU A 217 14.91 14.15 -12.64
C LEU A 217 15.38 12.71 -12.87
N SER A 218 14.99 12.11 -14.00
CA SER A 218 15.39 10.75 -14.38
C SER A 218 15.73 10.70 -15.87
N ALA A 219 17.00 10.51 -16.18
CA ALA A 219 17.50 10.48 -17.55
C ALA A 219 18.49 9.31 -17.76
N ASN A 220 18.06 8.10 -17.48
CA ASN A 220 18.90 6.89 -17.53
C ASN A 220 19.30 6.51 -18.94
N ALA A 221 18.36 6.60 -19.90
CA ALA A 221 18.65 6.28 -21.29
C ALA A 221 19.60 7.31 -21.92
N PRO A 222 20.56 6.90 -22.79
CA PRO A 222 21.53 7.82 -23.40
C PRO A 222 20.88 9.03 -24.10
N ALA A 223 19.79 8.81 -24.81
CA ALA A 223 19.05 9.89 -25.48
C ALA A 223 18.48 10.92 -24.51
N LEU A 224 17.97 10.47 -23.33
CA LEU A 224 17.41 11.35 -22.31
C LEU A 224 18.53 12.16 -21.62
N ALA A 225 19.65 11.52 -21.29
CA ALA A 225 20.79 12.23 -20.72
C ALA A 225 21.32 13.33 -21.64
N LYS A 226 21.41 13.04 -22.95
CA LYS A 226 21.79 14.03 -23.96
C LYS A 226 20.85 15.23 -23.98
N ARG A 227 19.55 15.01 -23.90
CA ARG A 227 18.54 16.08 -23.84
C ARG A 227 18.74 16.96 -22.60
N VAL A 228 19.04 16.35 -21.44
CA VAL A 228 19.30 17.10 -20.19
C VAL A 228 20.48 18.04 -20.38
N PHE A 229 21.60 17.56 -20.93
CA PHE A 229 22.76 18.42 -21.15
C PHE A 229 22.49 19.59 -22.13
N VAL A 230 21.69 19.31 -23.18
CA VAL A 230 21.24 20.39 -24.09
C VAL A 230 20.29 21.36 -23.37
N ALA A 231 19.35 20.88 -22.59
CA ALA A 231 18.39 21.69 -21.84
C ALA A 231 19.06 22.65 -20.87
N ILE A 232 20.11 22.20 -20.18
CA ILE A 232 20.90 23.06 -19.26
C ILE A 232 21.94 23.92 -19.96
N GLY A 233 21.95 23.95 -21.31
CA GLY A 233 22.88 24.78 -22.10
C GLY A 233 24.32 24.26 -22.16
N ARG A 234 24.53 22.97 -21.94
CA ARG A 234 25.84 22.31 -21.94
C ARG A 234 25.91 21.15 -22.95
N PRO A 235 25.58 21.39 -24.25
CA PRO A 235 25.53 20.33 -25.25
C PRO A 235 26.89 19.64 -25.46
N GLU A 236 28.01 20.35 -25.22
CA GLU A 236 29.38 19.80 -25.34
C GLU A 236 29.67 18.64 -24.40
N LEU A 237 28.88 18.49 -23.31
CA LEU A 237 29.02 17.34 -22.40
C LEU A 237 28.62 16.00 -23.05
N ASN A 238 27.89 16.06 -24.14
CA ASN A 238 27.53 14.86 -24.88
C ASN A 238 28.74 14.20 -25.60
N ASP A 239 29.78 14.99 -25.87
CA ASP A 239 31.02 14.53 -26.52
C ASP A 239 32.14 14.31 -25.50
N ASP A 240 31.89 14.61 -24.20
CA ASP A 240 32.87 14.37 -23.13
C ASP A 240 32.92 12.88 -22.79
N PRO A 241 34.10 12.23 -22.86
CA PRO A 241 34.23 10.80 -22.55
C PRO A 241 33.72 10.42 -21.16
N ARG A 242 33.73 11.34 -20.20
CA ARG A 242 33.20 11.08 -18.82
C ARG A 242 31.68 10.89 -18.79
N PHE A 243 30.96 11.38 -19.83
CA PHE A 243 29.50 11.41 -19.85
C PHE A 243 28.90 10.75 -21.10
N ALA A 244 29.74 10.20 -21.98
CA ALA A 244 29.37 9.70 -23.30
C ALA A 244 28.33 8.57 -23.25
N ASP A 245 28.44 7.70 -22.27
CA ASP A 245 27.51 6.58 -22.05
C ASP A 245 27.06 6.49 -20.59
N ASN A 246 26.12 5.58 -20.30
CA ASN A 246 25.56 5.43 -18.96
C ASN A 246 26.59 4.95 -17.93
N ARG A 247 27.53 4.09 -18.32
CA ARG A 247 28.57 3.59 -17.44
C ARG A 247 29.52 4.71 -17.04
N ALA A 248 29.99 5.50 -18.00
CA ALA A 248 30.86 6.64 -17.75
C ALA A 248 30.17 7.67 -16.82
N ARG A 249 28.90 7.95 -17.06
CA ARG A 249 28.14 8.86 -16.16
C ARG A 249 27.97 8.32 -14.74
N ILE A 250 27.83 7.01 -14.56
CA ILE A 250 27.77 6.39 -13.22
C ILE A 250 29.14 6.49 -12.52
N GLU A 251 30.23 6.26 -13.23
CA GLU A 251 31.60 6.42 -12.70
C GLU A 251 31.88 7.88 -12.29
N HIS A 252 31.25 8.86 -12.96
CA HIS A 252 31.35 10.30 -12.69
C HIS A 252 30.06 10.92 -12.13
N ILE A 253 29.28 10.14 -11.34
CA ILE A 253 27.93 10.52 -10.92
C ILE A 253 27.89 11.81 -10.09
N ASP A 254 28.92 12.06 -9.29
CA ASP A 254 29.03 13.30 -8.49
C ASP A 254 29.20 14.53 -9.37
N GLU A 255 29.99 14.43 -10.45
CA GLU A 255 30.17 15.50 -11.42
C GLU A 255 28.89 15.79 -12.19
N VAL A 256 28.20 14.73 -12.65
CA VAL A 256 26.90 14.85 -13.32
C VAL A 256 25.89 15.56 -12.43
N ASP A 257 25.78 15.13 -11.18
CA ASP A 257 24.84 15.72 -10.22
C ASP A 257 25.21 17.16 -9.86
N ALA A 258 26.50 17.49 -9.74
CA ALA A 258 26.94 18.84 -9.50
C ALA A 258 26.59 19.78 -10.67
N ILE A 259 26.77 19.33 -11.92
CA ILE A 259 26.46 20.10 -13.12
C ILE A 259 24.93 20.32 -13.23
N VAL A 260 24.15 19.27 -13.15
CA VAL A 260 22.70 19.35 -13.28
C VAL A 260 22.08 20.11 -12.10
N GLY A 261 22.51 19.77 -10.89
CA GLY A 261 22.02 20.42 -9.66
C GLY A 261 22.39 21.88 -9.58
N GLY A 262 23.61 22.25 -10.04
CA GLY A 262 24.05 23.64 -10.12
C GLY A 262 23.17 24.49 -11.06
N TRP A 263 22.79 23.92 -12.22
CA TRP A 263 21.88 24.61 -13.13
C TRP A 263 20.48 24.75 -12.52
N ILE A 264 19.92 23.67 -11.98
CA ILE A 264 18.59 23.69 -11.33
C ILE A 264 18.57 24.66 -10.16
N GLY A 265 19.62 24.67 -9.32
CA GLY A 265 19.74 25.55 -8.16
C GLY A 265 19.85 27.05 -8.51
N ALA A 266 20.16 27.38 -9.76
CA ALA A 266 20.19 28.75 -10.27
C ALA A 266 18.83 29.23 -10.82
N HIS A 267 17.84 28.33 -10.98
CA HIS A 267 16.53 28.62 -11.57
C HIS A 267 15.39 28.34 -10.58
N THR A 268 14.25 29.02 -10.77
CA THR A 268 13.02 28.67 -10.06
C THR A 268 12.47 27.34 -10.56
N ALA A 269 11.58 26.72 -9.78
CA ALA A 269 10.93 25.47 -10.19
C ALA A 269 10.17 25.62 -11.51
N GLU A 270 9.45 26.73 -11.69
CA GLU A 270 8.71 27.03 -12.92
C GLU A 270 9.64 27.15 -14.14
N GLU A 271 10.73 27.93 -14.02
CA GLU A 271 11.72 28.08 -15.08
C GLU A 271 12.36 26.75 -15.47
N ALA A 272 12.77 25.97 -14.48
CA ALA A 272 13.43 24.68 -14.69
C ALA A 272 12.48 23.66 -15.33
N LEU A 273 11.25 23.52 -14.84
CA LEU A 273 10.26 22.61 -15.39
C LEU A 273 9.90 22.97 -16.82
N LYS A 274 9.62 24.25 -17.09
CA LYS A 274 9.35 24.72 -18.45
C LYS A 274 10.50 24.38 -19.39
N ARG A 275 11.73 24.61 -18.97
CA ARG A 275 12.92 24.31 -19.79
C ARG A 275 13.07 22.81 -20.06
N PHE A 276 12.87 21.96 -19.06
CA PHE A 276 12.95 20.51 -19.24
C PHE A 276 11.80 19.97 -20.10
N ASP A 277 10.61 20.54 -20.01
CA ASP A 277 9.47 20.19 -20.90
C ASP A 277 9.77 20.53 -22.36
N GLU A 278 10.34 21.70 -22.65
CA GLU A 278 10.75 22.13 -24.00
C GLU A 278 11.71 21.13 -24.67
N PHE A 279 12.53 20.44 -23.87
CA PHE A 279 13.49 19.45 -24.33
C PHE A 279 13.05 18.00 -24.10
N GLU A 280 11.80 17.79 -23.72
CA GLU A 280 11.23 16.47 -23.42
C GLU A 280 12.08 15.68 -22.40
N CYS A 281 12.60 16.34 -21.38
CA CYS A 281 13.31 15.72 -20.28
C CYS A 281 12.32 15.24 -19.22
N ALA A 282 12.55 14.04 -18.67
CA ALA A 282 11.71 13.47 -17.61
C ALA A 282 12.05 14.14 -16.26
N CYS A 283 11.42 15.27 -15.98
CA CYS A 283 11.54 16.03 -14.73
C CYS A 283 10.16 16.33 -14.16
N ALA A 284 10.02 16.26 -12.84
CA ALA A 284 8.76 16.53 -12.15
C ALA A 284 9.00 17.17 -10.78
N PRO A 285 8.06 17.99 -10.28
CA PRO A 285 8.15 18.49 -8.92
C PRO A 285 7.94 17.39 -7.88
N VAL A 286 8.60 17.51 -6.74
CA VAL A 286 8.31 16.69 -5.56
C VAL A 286 7.16 17.36 -4.80
N TYR A 287 5.97 16.85 -4.99
CA TYR A 287 4.76 17.41 -4.40
C TYR A 287 4.56 17.02 -2.94
N ASP A 288 4.05 17.98 -2.18
CA ASP A 288 3.24 17.70 -0.99
C ASP A 288 1.76 17.54 -1.37
N ILE A 289 0.87 17.38 -0.37
CA ILE A 289 -0.57 17.21 -0.64
C ILE A 289 -1.20 18.45 -1.30
N THR A 290 -0.69 19.64 -1.06
CA THR A 290 -1.24 20.88 -1.66
C THR A 290 -0.92 20.95 -3.15
N GLY A 291 0.29 20.54 -3.55
CA GLY A 291 0.69 20.36 -4.94
C GLY A 291 -0.19 19.34 -5.67
N ILE A 292 -0.41 18.17 -5.06
CA ILE A 292 -1.29 17.13 -5.63
C ILE A 292 -2.72 17.65 -5.85
N LEU A 293 -3.29 18.37 -4.89
CA LEU A 293 -4.66 18.88 -4.97
C LEU A 293 -4.85 20.01 -5.98
N SER A 294 -3.79 20.79 -6.27
CA SER A 294 -3.81 21.90 -7.22
C SER A 294 -3.39 21.52 -8.63
N ASP A 295 -2.73 20.38 -8.81
CA ASP A 295 -2.22 19.94 -10.11
C ASP A 295 -3.35 19.58 -11.09
N PRO A 296 -3.36 20.15 -12.31
CA PRO A 296 -4.43 19.96 -13.29
C PRO A 296 -4.52 18.52 -13.80
N HIS A 297 -3.42 17.76 -13.82
CA HIS A 297 -3.43 16.36 -14.23
C HIS A 297 -4.12 15.47 -13.20
N PHE A 298 -3.82 15.66 -11.89
CA PHE A 298 -4.52 14.96 -10.82
C PHE A 298 -6.02 15.27 -10.79
N GLN A 299 -6.39 16.54 -11.06
CA GLN A 299 -7.78 16.97 -11.16
C GLN A 299 -8.48 16.32 -12.36
N ALA A 300 -7.90 16.41 -13.56
CA ALA A 300 -8.45 15.83 -14.78
C ALA A 300 -8.60 14.30 -14.70
N ARG A 301 -7.70 13.64 -13.99
CA ARG A 301 -7.78 12.19 -13.73
C ARG A 301 -8.69 11.83 -12.56
N GLU A 302 -9.21 12.81 -11.84
CA GLU A 302 -10.02 12.57 -10.63
C GLU A 302 -9.31 11.64 -9.63
N THR A 303 -7.99 11.80 -9.50
CA THR A 303 -7.18 10.93 -8.61
C THR A 303 -7.56 11.13 -7.15
N VAL A 304 -8.04 12.32 -6.80
CA VAL A 304 -8.70 12.65 -5.54
C VAL A 304 -10.17 12.95 -5.83
N THR A 305 -11.06 12.30 -5.10
CA THR A 305 -12.51 12.50 -5.23
C THR A 305 -13.12 13.05 -3.96
N THR A 306 -14.31 13.64 -4.07
CA THR A 306 -15.09 14.10 -2.91
C THR A 306 -16.21 13.10 -2.64
N VAL A 307 -16.29 12.64 -1.41
CA VAL A 307 -17.33 11.72 -0.92
C VAL A 307 -18.15 12.41 0.15
N SER A 308 -19.46 12.25 0.12
CA SER A 308 -20.35 12.73 1.18
C SER A 308 -20.22 11.79 2.40
N ASP A 309 -19.79 12.34 3.52
CA ASP A 309 -19.69 11.62 4.80
C ASP A 309 -20.78 12.15 5.74
N PRO A 310 -21.59 11.27 6.37
CA PRO A 310 -22.69 11.72 7.23
C PRO A 310 -22.23 12.45 8.51
N GLU A 311 -20.99 12.26 8.94
CA GLU A 311 -20.45 12.84 10.17
C GLU A 311 -19.56 14.06 9.91
N LEU A 312 -18.86 14.10 8.77
CA LEU A 312 -17.88 15.14 8.43
C LEU A 312 -18.31 16.07 7.29
N GLY A 313 -19.45 15.76 6.63
CA GLY A 313 -19.84 16.44 5.39
C GLY A 313 -19.02 16.00 4.18
N PRO A 314 -18.79 16.86 3.19
CA PRO A 314 -17.96 16.52 2.03
C PRO A 314 -16.48 16.32 2.44
N ILE A 315 -15.91 15.13 2.18
CA ILE A 315 -14.50 14.81 2.44
C ILE A 315 -13.78 14.40 1.16
N LYS A 316 -12.53 14.85 1.01
CA LYS A 316 -11.65 14.43 -0.09
C LYS A 316 -10.87 13.18 0.29
N MET A 317 -10.77 12.25 -0.64
CA MET A 317 -9.95 11.06 -0.47
C MET A 317 -9.43 10.52 -1.81
N GLN A 318 -8.44 9.64 -1.77
CA GLN A 318 -7.94 8.95 -2.97
C GLN A 318 -9.07 8.18 -3.64
N ASN A 319 -9.18 8.32 -4.94
CA ASN A 319 -10.19 7.62 -5.73
C ASN A 319 -9.79 6.16 -5.98
N VAL A 320 -10.67 5.41 -6.62
CA VAL A 320 -10.42 4.01 -7.01
C VAL A 320 -9.46 3.94 -8.20
N VAL A 321 -8.43 3.12 -8.08
CA VAL A 321 -7.48 2.83 -9.14
C VAL A 321 -7.30 1.31 -9.26
N PRO A 322 -7.03 0.78 -10.50
CA PRO A 322 -7.06 1.46 -11.80
C PRO A 322 -8.48 1.81 -12.26
N LYS A 323 -8.60 2.66 -13.29
CA LYS A 323 -9.89 2.99 -13.93
C LYS A 323 -10.27 1.91 -14.93
N PHE A 324 -11.36 1.18 -14.67
CA PHE A 324 -11.89 0.19 -15.59
C PHE A 324 -12.85 0.86 -16.60
N SER A 325 -12.68 0.59 -17.88
CA SER A 325 -13.47 1.22 -18.95
C SER A 325 -14.93 0.79 -18.95
N ARG A 326 -15.25 -0.43 -18.53
CA ARG A 326 -16.59 -1.01 -18.56
C ARG A 326 -17.22 -1.13 -17.18
N THR A 327 -16.43 -1.38 -16.14
CA THR A 327 -16.89 -1.58 -14.78
C THR A 327 -16.12 -0.66 -13.83
N PRO A 328 -16.31 0.66 -13.91
CA PRO A 328 -15.55 1.62 -13.12
C PRO A 328 -15.79 1.38 -11.62
N GLY A 329 -14.72 1.44 -10.86
CA GLY A 329 -14.81 1.41 -9.40
C GLY A 329 -15.49 2.68 -8.85
N ALA A 330 -16.20 2.55 -7.74
CA ALA A 330 -16.88 3.68 -7.10
C ALA A 330 -16.76 3.61 -5.57
N ILE A 331 -16.62 4.76 -4.94
CA ILE A 331 -16.76 4.92 -3.50
C ILE A 331 -18.22 5.28 -3.25
N ARG A 332 -19.00 4.34 -2.70
CA ARG A 332 -20.43 4.50 -2.46
C ARG A 332 -20.73 5.18 -1.13
N TRP A 333 -19.89 4.90 -0.13
CA TRP A 333 -19.97 5.53 1.20
C TRP A 333 -18.59 5.50 1.89
N SER A 334 -18.37 6.41 2.81
CA SER A 334 -17.26 6.39 3.77
C SER A 334 -17.54 5.40 4.90
N ALA A 335 -16.51 5.03 5.65
CA ALA A 335 -16.71 4.12 6.78
C ALA A 335 -17.50 4.77 7.93
N PRO A 336 -18.53 4.10 8.48
CA PRO A 336 -19.22 4.60 9.66
C PRO A 336 -18.31 4.52 10.88
N THR A 337 -18.41 5.53 11.77
CA THR A 337 -17.62 5.56 13.00
C THR A 337 -18.26 4.74 14.11
N HIS A 338 -19.58 4.61 14.10
CA HIS A 338 -20.31 3.82 15.09
C HIS A 338 -20.05 2.32 14.90
N MET A 339 -19.63 1.64 15.97
CA MET A 339 -19.42 0.18 15.99
C MET A 339 -20.75 -0.55 15.80
N GLY A 340 -20.73 -1.63 15.03
CA GLY A 340 -21.93 -2.42 14.77
C GLY A 340 -23.00 -1.68 13.94
N HIS A 341 -22.62 -0.63 13.23
CA HIS A 341 -23.54 0.19 12.42
C HIS A 341 -24.46 -0.63 11.52
N HIS A 342 -23.95 -1.75 11.02
CA HIS A 342 -24.71 -2.63 10.12
C HIS A 342 -25.16 -3.95 10.77
N ASN A 343 -25.15 -4.06 12.12
CA ASN A 343 -25.56 -5.28 12.80
C ASN A 343 -26.99 -5.70 12.45
N GLU A 344 -27.94 -4.76 12.43
CA GLU A 344 -29.33 -5.05 12.08
C GLU A 344 -29.48 -5.52 10.63
N GLU A 345 -28.78 -4.87 9.70
CA GLU A 345 -28.79 -5.25 8.29
C GLU A 345 -28.23 -6.66 8.07
N ILE A 346 -27.07 -6.96 8.68
CA ILE A 346 -26.40 -8.23 8.45
C ILE A 346 -27.02 -9.37 9.25
N TYR A 347 -27.19 -9.20 10.56
CA TYR A 347 -27.72 -10.27 11.39
C TYR A 347 -29.24 -10.38 11.30
N GLY A 348 -29.96 -9.25 11.27
CA GLY A 348 -31.43 -9.25 11.18
C GLY A 348 -31.93 -9.57 9.78
N GLN A 349 -31.51 -8.77 8.79
CA GLN A 349 -32.08 -8.91 7.44
C GLN A 349 -31.43 -10.03 6.62
N GLN A 350 -30.09 -10.15 6.66
CA GLN A 350 -29.40 -11.15 5.84
C GLN A 350 -29.41 -12.54 6.50
N LEU A 351 -29.17 -12.67 7.82
CA LEU A 351 -29.21 -13.95 8.54
C LEU A 351 -30.58 -14.29 9.10
N GLY A 352 -31.56 -13.37 9.06
CA GLY A 352 -32.93 -13.61 9.50
C GLY A 352 -33.15 -13.70 11.03
N LEU A 353 -32.21 -13.13 11.82
CA LEU A 353 -32.36 -13.11 13.27
C LEU A 353 -33.46 -12.16 13.71
N SER A 354 -34.31 -12.59 14.67
CA SER A 354 -35.37 -11.72 15.20
C SER A 354 -34.82 -10.55 16.01
N PRO A 355 -35.56 -9.44 16.13
CA PRO A 355 -35.16 -8.30 16.96
C PRO A 355 -34.88 -8.70 18.42
N GLN A 356 -35.63 -9.68 18.95
CA GLN A 356 -35.42 -10.21 20.30
C GLN A 356 -34.06 -10.91 20.42
N LYS A 357 -33.70 -11.72 19.40
CA LYS A 357 -32.40 -12.40 19.38
C LYS A 357 -31.25 -11.43 19.24
N LEU A 358 -31.38 -10.37 18.45
CA LEU A 358 -30.37 -9.32 18.34
C LEU A 358 -30.14 -8.60 19.67
N ALA A 359 -31.24 -8.28 20.40
CA ALA A 359 -31.16 -7.66 21.72
C ALA A 359 -30.45 -8.58 22.73
N GLU A 360 -30.79 -9.88 22.76
CA GLU A 360 -30.13 -10.89 23.60
C GLU A 360 -28.62 -10.99 23.31
N LEU A 361 -28.23 -11.07 22.05
CA LEU A 361 -26.83 -11.17 21.65
C LEU A 361 -26.03 -9.89 22.00
N LYS A 362 -26.66 -8.75 21.89
CA LYS A 362 -26.08 -7.47 22.30
C LYS A 362 -25.89 -7.38 23.83
N GLU A 363 -26.89 -7.81 24.61
CA GLU A 363 -26.82 -7.85 26.07
C GLU A 363 -25.72 -8.79 26.57
N LYS A 364 -25.55 -9.94 25.91
CA LYS A 364 -24.47 -10.89 26.15
C LYS A 364 -23.08 -10.42 25.68
N GLY A 365 -22.99 -9.31 24.97
CA GLY A 365 -21.73 -8.84 24.38
C GLY A 365 -21.19 -9.77 23.27
N VAL A 366 -22.07 -10.42 22.50
CA VAL A 366 -21.72 -11.24 21.34
C VAL A 366 -21.65 -10.38 20.07
N ILE A 367 -22.56 -9.42 19.93
CA ILE A 367 -22.62 -8.45 18.81
C ILE A 367 -22.68 -7.03 19.29
#